data_7da0b6b3c3bd1417e3794f8fa6950591
#
_entry.id   7da0b6b3c3bd1417e3794f8fa6950591
#
_cell.length_a   1.000
_cell.length_b   1.000
_cell.length_c   1.000
_cell.angle_alpha   90.00
_cell.angle_beta   90.00
_cell.angle_gamma   90.00
#
_symmetry.space_group_name_H-M   'P 1'
#
loop_
_entity.id
_entity.type
_entity.pdbx_description
1 polymer ?
#
loop_
_entity_poly.entity_id
_entity_poly.type
_entity_poly.pdbx_seq_one_letter_code
_entity_poly.pdbx_strand_id
1 'polypeptide(L)' 'MRVNRRATTAVAIVVVGLISALNLFLLAQTFGV' A
#
# COMPACT_ATOMS: atom_id res chain seq x y z
N MET A 1 13.15 -16.96 -16.82
CA MET A 1 13.14 -16.36 -15.49
C MET A 1 11.87 -16.77 -14.74
N ARG A 2 12.02 -17.38 -13.59
CA ARG A 2 10.86 -17.81 -12.81
C ARG A 2 10.35 -16.66 -11.95
N VAL A 3 9.07 -16.37 -12.05
CA VAL A 3 8.44 -15.40 -11.17
C VAL A 3 8.07 -16.10 -9.86
N ASN A 4 8.63 -15.63 -8.77
CA ASN A 4 8.31 -16.15 -7.46
C ASN A 4 6.98 -15.56 -6.99
N ARG A 5 5.96 -16.41 -6.80
CA ARG A 5 4.64 -15.96 -6.37
C ARG A 5 4.68 -15.23 -5.03
N ARG A 6 5.56 -15.69 -4.13
CA ARG A 6 5.71 -15.02 -2.83
C ARG A 6 6.24 -13.60 -2.98
N ALA A 7 7.24 -13.42 -3.84
CA ALA A 7 7.78 -12.10 -4.10
C ALA A 7 6.72 -11.19 -4.72
N THR A 8 5.97 -11.71 -5.69
CA THR A 8 4.90 -10.95 -6.35
C THR A 8 3.83 -10.55 -5.34
N THR A 9 3.39 -11.48 -4.49
CA THR A 9 2.39 -11.21 -3.46
C THR A 9 2.90 -10.18 -2.46
N ALA A 10 4.16 -10.32 -2.02
CA ALA A 10 4.75 -9.36 -1.09
C ALA A 10 4.78 -7.95 -1.67
N VAL A 11 5.19 -7.82 -2.93
CA VAL A 11 5.22 -6.52 -3.61
C VAL A 11 3.81 -5.94 -3.72
N ALA A 12 2.84 -6.77 -4.08
CA ALA A 12 1.45 -6.32 -4.19
C ALA A 12 0.92 -5.81 -2.85
N ILE A 13 1.20 -6.52 -1.77
CA ILE A 13 0.78 -6.13 -0.42
C ILE A 13 1.42 -4.79 -0.03
N VAL A 14 2.72 -4.64 -0.29
CA VAL A 14 3.44 -3.40 0.03
C VAL A 14 2.86 -2.22 -0.74
N VAL A 15 2.62 -2.40 -2.03
CA VAL A 15 2.07 -1.33 -2.88
C VAL A 15 0.68 -0.92 -2.40
N VAL A 16 -0.20 -1.90 -2.17
CA VAL A 16 -1.56 -1.63 -1.68
C VAL A 16 -1.51 -0.97 -0.31
N GLY A 17 -0.64 -1.44 0.56
CA GLY A 17 -0.47 -0.85 1.88
C GLY A 17 -0.02 0.60 1.84
N LEU A 18 0.93 0.91 0.94
CA LEU A 18 1.41 2.28 0.76
C LEU A 18 0.29 3.20 0.27
N ILE A 19 -0.45 2.76 -0.73
CA ILE A 19 -1.56 3.55 -1.28
C ILE A 19 -2.62 3.79 -0.20
N SER A 20 -2.99 2.75 0.54
CA SER A 20 -3.96 2.85 1.61
C SER A 20 -3.50 3.81 2.71
N ALA A 21 -2.24 3.73 3.11
CA ALA A 21 -1.68 4.62 4.12
C ALA A 21 -1.75 6.08 3.68
N LEU A 22 -1.39 6.36 2.44
CA LEU A 22 -1.47 7.71 1.89
C LEU A 22 -2.92 8.22 1.87
N ASN A 23 -3.86 7.38 1.46
CA ASN A 23 -5.27 7.74 1.44
C ASN A 23 -5.79 8.06 2.84
N LEU A 24 -5.45 7.25 3.82
CA LEU A 24 -5.83 7.47 5.21
C LEU A 24 -5.20 8.76 5.75
N PHE A 25 -3.95 9.01 5.43
CA PHE A 25 -3.25 10.22 5.85
C PHE A 25 -3.96 11.47 5.31
N LEU A 26 -4.31 11.46 4.03
CA LEU A 26 -5.01 12.57 3.41
C LEU A 26 -6.39 12.80 4.03
N LEU A 27 -7.11 11.71 4.31
CA LEU A 27 -8.40 11.80 4.99
C LEU A 27 -8.25 12.42 6.37
N ALA A 28 -7.26 12.00 7.13
CA ALA A 28 -7.00 12.54 8.45
C ALA A 28 -6.74 14.05 8.39
N GLN A 29 -5.95 14.48 7.42
CA GLN A 29 -5.68 15.91 7.24
C GLN A 29 -6.94 16.70 6.88
N THR A 30 -7.80 16.11 6.07
CA THR A 30 -9.08 16.74 5.71
C THR A 30 -9.96 16.97 6.94
N PHE A 31 -9.93 16.04 7.89
CA PHE A 31 -10.66 16.18 9.16
C PHE A 31 -9.96 17.09 10.16
N GLY A 32 -8.80 17.61 9.85
CA GLY A 32 -8.09 18.52 10.72
C GLY A 32 -7.35 17.84 11.86
N VAL A 33 -7.01 16.58 11.69
CA VAL A 33 -6.29 15.82 12.71
C VAL A 33 -4.80 15.96 12.52
#